data_a0b1560fb9240ec6331ee38451fc113f
#
_entry.id   a0b1560fb9240ec6331ee38451fc113f
#
_cell.length_a   1.000
_cell.length_b   1.000
_cell.length_c   1.000
_cell.angle_alpha   90.00
_cell.angle_beta   90.00
_cell.angle_gamma   90.00
#
_symmetry.space_group_name_H-M   'P 1'
#
loop_
_entity.id
_entity.type
_entity.pdbx_description
1 polymer ?
#
loop_
_entity_poly.entity_id
_entity_poly.type
_entity_poly.pdbx_seq_one_letter_code
_entity_poly.pdbx_strand_id
1 'polypeptide(L)'
;MAYGTAAGVDDIERYYTDIRGGRSPSPEHLAELRSRYAAIGDRFPLLEITRAQAAGLEAALNRESAGGFRCYLGMKHSPPWIAEGVARMRDDGIERAVGIVMAPHWSAMSIPTYADRVEAAIAADGGPAFSFVRSYHDHPALIELLADRVRAALDQLPAGTRGDATVIFSAHSLPIRTEADGSNRCLGCHDGACAAGCRYDAGLRETAGLVARKVGLDRHTTAWQSAGRTSDPWWGPPIEELIGDLGAGGAPAVVVCSVGFVSDHLEILYDLDIDARAIAQENGMAFARTAMPNADPVFTAMLADVVRRHLAEREAAVP
;
A
#
# COMPACT_ATOMS: atom_id res chain seq x y z
N MET A 1 0.17 -10.92 3.27
CA MET A 1 0.31 -10.17 4.57
C MET A 1 -0.10 -8.72 4.36
N ALA A 2 -0.69 -8.07 5.39
CA ALA A 2 -1.10 -6.67 5.33
C ALA A 2 -0.81 -5.94 6.65
N TYR A 3 -0.96 -4.60 6.63
CA TYR A 3 -0.62 -3.76 7.78
C TYR A 3 -1.50 -4.06 9.01
N GLY A 4 -2.79 -4.16 8.79
CA GLY A 4 -3.78 -4.34 9.83
C GLY A 4 -4.71 -3.14 9.96
N THR A 5 -5.76 -3.32 10.74
CA THR A 5 -6.77 -2.30 11.03
C THR A 5 -7.40 -2.59 12.38
N ALA A 6 -8.00 -1.57 13.01
CA ALA A 6 -8.89 -1.81 14.12
C ALA A 6 -10.08 -2.68 13.68
N ALA A 7 -10.58 -3.53 14.58
CA ALA A 7 -11.74 -4.38 14.31
C ALA A 7 -13.09 -3.63 14.42
N GLY A 8 -13.07 -2.44 15.02
CA GLY A 8 -14.21 -1.57 15.25
C GLY A 8 -13.80 -0.39 16.12
N VAL A 9 -14.77 0.47 16.44
CA VAL A 9 -14.53 1.71 17.21
C VAL A 9 -13.87 1.44 18.58
N ASP A 10 -14.28 0.38 19.26
CA ASP A 10 -13.73 0.02 20.58
C ASP A 10 -12.29 -0.55 20.51
N ASP A 11 -11.85 -0.97 19.32
CA ASP A 11 -10.50 -1.53 19.11
C ASP A 11 -9.46 -0.51 18.63
N ILE A 12 -9.88 0.74 18.36
CA ILE A 12 -8.98 1.78 17.81
C ILE A 12 -7.78 2.03 18.73
N GLU A 13 -8.00 2.10 20.05
CA GLU A 13 -6.93 2.39 21.01
C GLU A 13 -5.89 1.26 21.08
N ARG A 14 -6.33 -0.01 21.12
CA ARG A 14 -5.42 -1.18 21.07
C ARG A 14 -4.61 -1.17 19.77
N TYR A 15 -5.29 -0.99 18.63
CA TYR A 15 -4.65 -0.94 17.31
C TYR A 15 -3.61 0.18 17.25
N TYR A 16 -3.97 1.38 17.70
CA TYR A 16 -3.04 2.52 17.69
C TYR A 16 -1.86 2.34 18.66
N THR A 17 -2.10 1.71 19.82
CA THR A 17 -1.04 1.33 20.77
C THR A 17 -0.05 0.34 20.15
N ASP A 18 -0.53 -0.66 19.41
CA ASP A 18 0.33 -1.63 18.72
C ASP A 18 1.20 -0.97 17.65
N ILE A 19 0.62 -0.09 16.81
CA ILE A 19 1.39 0.69 15.81
C ILE A 19 2.53 1.50 16.47
N ARG A 20 2.32 1.99 17.69
CA ARG A 20 3.29 2.77 18.45
C ARG A 20 4.27 1.90 19.26
N GLY A 21 4.33 0.60 18.98
CA GLY A 21 5.23 -0.33 19.67
C GLY A 21 4.89 -0.53 21.15
N GLY A 22 3.60 -0.58 21.47
CA GLY A 22 3.07 -0.79 22.83
C GLY A 22 2.92 0.49 23.67
N ARG A 23 3.24 1.66 23.11
CA ARG A 23 3.07 2.95 23.81
C ARG A 23 1.67 3.51 23.54
N SER A 24 0.88 3.71 24.59
CA SER A 24 -0.45 4.31 24.46
C SER A 24 -0.39 5.69 23.77
N PRO A 25 -1.34 6.00 22.87
CA PRO A 25 -1.45 7.33 22.31
C PRO A 25 -1.87 8.35 23.37
N SER A 26 -1.60 9.64 23.14
CA SER A 26 -2.20 10.67 23.96
C SER A 26 -3.71 10.74 23.73
N PRO A 27 -4.51 11.26 24.68
CA PRO A 27 -5.95 11.43 24.49
C PRO A 27 -6.31 12.21 23.22
N GLU A 28 -5.53 13.23 22.88
CA GLU A 28 -5.74 14.08 21.70
C GLU A 28 -5.52 13.27 20.40
N HIS A 29 -4.43 12.52 20.32
CA HIS A 29 -4.13 11.69 19.16
C HIS A 29 -5.16 10.55 18.99
N LEU A 30 -5.64 9.99 20.12
CA LEU A 30 -6.68 8.97 20.08
C LEU A 30 -8.03 9.56 19.61
N ALA A 31 -8.39 10.73 20.13
CA ALA A 31 -9.63 11.42 19.74
C ALA A 31 -9.61 11.79 18.25
N GLU A 32 -8.47 12.24 17.75
CA GLU A 32 -8.30 12.53 16.33
C GLU A 32 -8.44 11.28 15.46
N LEU A 33 -7.78 10.17 15.80
CA LEU A 33 -7.92 8.93 15.04
C LEU A 33 -9.37 8.44 15.03
N ARG A 34 -10.07 8.54 16.17
CA ARG A 34 -11.51 8.24 16.26
C ARG A 34 -12.35 9.15 15.36
N SER A 35 -12.04 10.45 15.32
CA SER A 35 -12.78 11.40 14.47
C SER A 35 -12.60 11.09 12.97
N ARG A 36 -11.41 10.65 12.55
CA ARG A 36 -11.17 10.19 11.17
C ARG A 36 -12.00 8.95 10.83
N TYR A 37 -12.07 7.95 11.72
CA TYR A 37 -12.94 6.79 11.52
C TYR A 37 -14.41 7.18 11.47
N ALA A 38 -14.86 8.06 12.37
CA ALA A 38 -16.23 8.55 12.34
C ALA A 38 -16.58 9.30 11.04
N ALA A 39 -15.64 10.11 10.52
CA ALA A 39 -15.82 10.83 9.26
C ALA A 39 -16.04 9.91 8.06
N ILE A 40 -15.45 8.71 8.06
CA ILE A 40 -15.68 7.70 7.02
C ILE A 40 -16.83 6.73 7.37
N GLY A 41 -17.66 7.07 8.38
CA GLY A 41 -18.83 6.29 8.81
C GLY A 41 -18.48 5.02 9.59
N ASP A 42 -17.43 5.05 10.40
CA ASP A 42 -16.94 3.94 11.24
C ASP A 42 -16.70 2.64 10.46
N ARG A 43 -16.19 2.76 9.24
CA ARG A 43 -15.88 1.63 8.37
C ARG A 43 -14.45 1.14 8.57
N PHE A 44 -14.28 -0.19 8.65
CA PHE A 44 -12.99 -0.87 8.83
C PHE A 44 -12.78 -1.95 7.75
N PRO A 45 -12.73 -1.56 6.44
CA PRO A 45 -12.86 -2.52 5.35
C PRO A 45 -11.60 -3.38 5.11
N LEU A 46 -10.44 -2.97 5.60
CA LEU A 46 -9.16 -3.58 5.21
C LEU A 46 -9.08 -5.09 5.47
N LEU A 47 -9.58 -5.56 6.63
CA LEU A 47 -9.50 -6.98 6.97
C LEU A 47 -10.36 -7.83 6.03
N GLU A 48 -11.59 -7.38 5.74
CA GLU A 48 -12.49 -8.06 4.81
C GLU A 48 -11.91 -8.09 3.39
N ILE A 49 -11.42 -6.95 2.92
CA ILE A 49 -10.76 -6.84 1.61
C ILE A 49 -9.55 -7.78 1.54
N THR A 50 -8.71 -7.81 2.58
CA THR A 50 -7.52 -8.68 2.59
C THR A 50 -7.89 -10.16 2.61
N ARG A 51 -8.96 -10.54 3.30
CA ARG A 51 -9.51 -11.92 3.25
C ARG A 51 -9.99 -12.27 1.83
N ALA A 52 -10.69 -11.37 1.18
CA ALA A 52 -11.15 -11.55 -0.19
C ALA A 52 -9.97 -11.62 -1.19
N GLN A 53 -8.92 -10.82 -0.99
CA GLN A 53 -7.67 -10.90 -1.75
C GLN A 53 -7.00 -12.26 -1.59
N ALA A 54 -6.89 -12.77 -0.35
CA ALA A 54 -6.30 -14.08 -0.07
C ALA A 54 -7.11 -15.22 -0.73
N ALA A 55 -8.43 -15.18 -0.64
CA ALA A 55 -9.31 -16.16 -1.27
C ALA A 55 -9.23 -16.11 -2.80
N GLY A 56 -9.21 -14.91 -3.38
CA GLY A 56 -9.06 -14.71 -4.82
C GLY A 56 -7.69 -15.17 -5.34
N LEU A 57 -6.62 -14.90 -4.60
CA LEU A 57 -5.27 -15.39 -4.89
C LEU A 57 -5.21 -16.93 -4.86
N GLU A 58 -5.76 -17.56 -3.81
CA GLU A 58 -5.80 -19.02 -3.68
C GLU A 58 -6.57 -19.64 -4.86
N ALA A 59 -7.74 -19.10 -5.19
CA ALA A 59 -8.51 -19.56 -6.31
C ALA A 59 -7.76 -19.39 -7.65
N ALA A 60 -7.02 -18.28 -7.84
CA ALA A 60 -6.23 -18.04 -9.04
C ALA A 60 -5.03 -18.98 -9.15
N LEU A 61 -4.35 -19.27 -8.05
CA LEU A 61 -3.23 -20.22 -8.00
C LEU A 61 -3.67 -21.64 -8.32
N ASN A 62 -4.86 -22.05 -7.86
CA ASN A 62 -5.37 -23.42 -8.00
C ASN A 62 -6.17 -23.68 -9.28
N ARG A 63 -6.35 -22.66 -10.16
CA ARG A 63 -7.04 -22.89 -11.46
C ARG A 63 -6.31 -23.88 -12.37
N GLU A 64 -4.99 -23.89 -12.31
CA GLU A 64 -4.12 -24.71 -13.17
C GLU A 64 -3.51 -25.91 -12.41
N SER A 65 -3.61 -25.91 -11.07
CA SER A 65 -3.00 -26.91 -10.19
C SER A 65 -3.97 -27.22 -9.06
N ALA A 66 -4.91 -28.13 -9.26
CA ALA A 66 -5.95 -28.45 -8.29
C ALA A 66 -5.35 -28.76 -6.90
N GLY A 67 -5.63 -27.90 -5.90
CA GLY A 67 -5.28 -28.10 -4.51
C GLY A 67 -3.80 -27.91 -4.14
N GLY A 68 -2.95 -27.40 -5.05
CA GLY A 68 -1.52 -27.25 -4.80
C GLY A 68 -1.13 -26.08 -3.89
N PHE A 69 -2.02 -25.09 -3.71
CA PHE A 69 -1.74 -23.88 -2.93
C PHE A 69 -2.81 -23.62 -1.87
N ARG A 70 -2.38 -23.07 -0.75
CA ARG A 70 -3.23 -22.58 0.33
C ARG A 70 -2.76 -21.20 0.81
N CYS A 71 -3.66 -20.25 0.97
CA CYS A 71 -3.34 -18.91 1.43
C CYS A 71 -3.60 -18.76 2.93
N TYR A 72 -2.64 -18.21 3.64
CA TYR A 72 -2.71 -17.89 5.06
C TYR A 72 -2.58 -16.39 5.26
N LEU A 73 -3.53 -15.81 5.97
CA LEU A 73 -3.53 -14.39 6.25
C LEU A 73 -2.74 -14.10 7.54
N GLY A 74 -1.86 -13.09 7.48
CA GLY A 74 -1.17 -12.52 8.63
C GLY A 74 -1.15 -11.00 8.54
N MET A 75 -1.61 -10.33 9.61
CA MET A 75 -1.59 -8.88 9.76
C MET A 75 -0.46 -8.45 10.68
N LYS A 76 0.12 -7.27 10.42
CA LYS A 76 1.23 -6.75 11.22
C LYS A 76 0.78 -6.15 12.56
N HIS A 77 -0.33 -5.41 12.59
CA HIS A 77 -0.78 -4.62 13.74
C HIS A 77 -2.17 -4.99 14.28
N SER A 78 -2.77 -6.08 13.78
CA SER A 78 -4.06 -6.58 14.25
C SER A 78 -4.22 -8.08 13.99
N PRO A 79 -5.18 -8.77 14.67
CA PRO A 79 -5.52 -10.13 14.30
C PRO A 79 -6.12 -10.25 12.88
N PRO A 80 -5.94 -11.39 12.21
CA PRO A 80 -5.04 -12.50 12.60
C PRO A 80 -3.57 -12.10 12.45
N TRP A 81 -2.80 -12.32 13.49
CA TRP A 81 -1.38 -11.95 13.52
C TRP A 81 -0.55 -12.79 12.55
N ILE A 82 0.60 -12.26 12.08
CA ILE A 82 1.55 -13.02 11.27
C ILE A 82 1.95 -14.33 11.96
N ALA A 83 2.24 -14.30 13.27
CA ALA A 83 2.60 -15.48 14.03
C ALA A 83 1.49 -16.54 14.05
N GLU A 84 0.21 -16.13 14.13
CA GLU A 84 -0.93 -17.06 14.03
C GLU A 84 -1.03 -17.70 12.64
N GLY A 85 -0.69 -16.94 11.59
CA GLY A 85 -0.59 -17.46 10.23
C GLY A 85 0.50 -18.53 10.09
N VAL A 86 1.69 -18.29 10.67
CA VAL A 86 2.80 -19.24 10.70
C VAL A 86 2.44 -20.50 11.50
N ALA A 87 1.83 -20.34 12.68
CA ALA A 87 1.39 -21.46 13.49
C ALA A 87 0.39 -22.37 12.74
N ARG A 88 -0.59 -21.78 12.05
CA ARG A 88 -1.54 -22.55 11.22
C ARG A 88 -0.85 -23.27 10.06
N MET A 89 0.12 -22.64 9.39
CA MET A 89 0.91 -23.32 8.36
C MET A 89 1.66 -24.52 8.90
N ARG A 90 2.29 -24.41 10.08
CA ARG A 90 2.95 -25.53 10.78
C ARG A 90 1.97 -26.64 11.11
N ASP A 91 0.82 -26.31 11.72
CA ASP A 91 -0.19 -27.27 12.16
C ASP A 91 -0.85 -28.02 10.98
N ASP A 92 -0.95 -27.35 9.83
CA ASP A 92 -1.41 -27.91 8.55
C ASP A 92 -0.30 -28.71 7.81
N GLY A 93 0.92 -28.79 8.34
CA GLY A 93 2.04 -29.53 7.76
C GLY A 93 2.62 -28.89 6.48
N ILE A 94 2.50 -27.57 6.34
CA ILE A 94 3.06 -26.86 5.19
C ILE A 94 4.58 -26.82 5.31
N GLU A 95 5.28 -27.35 4.30
CA GLU A 95 6.74 -27.42 4.27
C GLU A 95 7.39 -26.18 3.66
N ARG A 96 6.74 -25.51 2.68
CA ARG A 96 7.26 -24.35 1.97
C ARG A 96 6.21 -23.24 1.87
N ALA A 97 6.60 -22.01 2.10
CA ALA A 97 5.71 -20.86 1.99
C ALA A 97 6.36 -19.68 1.23
N VAL A 98 5.53 -18.94 0.52
CA VAL A 98 5.89 -17.67 -0.12
C VAL A 98 5.15 -16.54 0.57
N GLY A 99 5.89 -15.58 1.12
CA GLY A 99 5.32 -14.36 1.69
C GLY A 99 5.14 -13.28 0.63
N ILE A 100 3.94 -12.71 0.57
CA ILE A 100 3.66 -11.53 -0.24
C ILE A 100 2.96 -10.48 0.64
N VAL A 101 3.41 -9.22 0.53
CA VAL A 101 2.79 -8.09 1.24
C VAL A 101 1.85 -7.36 0.29
N MET A 102 0.68 -6.94 0.80
CA MET A 102 -0.28 -6.13 0.05
C MET A 102 0.20 -4.67 -0.04
N ALA A 103 1.45 -4.49 -0.48
CA ALA A 103 2.10 -3.23 -0.82
C ALA A 103 3.06 -3.49 -1.98
N PRO A 104 2.87 -2.88 -3.15
CA PRO A 104 3.61 -3.27 -4.35
C PRO A 104 5.07 -2.81 -4.35
N HIS A 105 5.38 -1.73 -3.66
CA HIS A 105 6.70 -1.10 -3.67
C HIS A 105 7.59 -1.57 -2.51
N TRP A 106 8.86 -1.83 -2.83
CA TRP A 106 9.84 -2.12 -1.79
C TRP A 106 10.24 -0.87 -1.01
N SER A 107 10.14 -0.96 0.31
CA SER A 107 10.72 0.01 1.24
C SER A 107 11.52 -0.72 2.31
N ALA A 108 12.76 -0.32 2.55
CA ALA A 108 13.60 -0.88 3.61
C ALA A 108 13.01 -0.64 5.02
N MET A 109 12.16 0.36 5.18
CA MET A 109 11.49 0.68 6.45
C MET A 109 10.21 -0.11 6.68
N SER A 110 9.62 -0.70 5.66
CA SER A 110 8.30 -1.35 5.74
C SER A 110 8.38 -2.86 5.48
N ILE A 111 8.73 -3.25 4.27
CA ILE A 111 8.59 -4.64 3.80
C ILE A 111 9.43 -5.64 4.63
N PRO A 112 10.70 -5.37 4.99
CA PRO A 112 11.49 -6.31 5.80
C PRO A 112 10.85 -6.66 7.14
N THR A 113 10.14 -5.71 7.77
CA THR A 113 9.52 -5.94 9.08
C THR A 113 8.42 -7.03 9.08
N TYR A 114 7.87 -7.36 7.91
CA TYR A 114 6.96 -8.49 7.76
C TYR A 114 7.74 -9.81 7.72
N ALA A 115 8.86 -9.84 7.00
CA ALA A 115 9.74 -11.00 6.97
C ALA A 115 10.32 -11.29 8.36
N ASP A 116 10.82 -10.27 9.06
CA ASP A 116 11.35 -10.39 10.44
C ASP A 116 10.32 -11.02 11.39
N ARG A 117 9.04 -10.64 11.28
CA ARG A 117 7.97 -11.23 12.10
C ARG A 117 7.68 -12.70 11.77
N VAL A 118 7.76 -13.07 10.47
CA VAL A 118 7.65 -14.49 10.07
C VAL A 118 8.84 -15.29 10.58
N GLU A 119 10.06 -14.79 10.39
CA GLU A 119 11.29 -15.44 10.84
C GLU A 119 11.30 -15.62 12.37
N ALA A 120 10.88 -14.59 13.12
CA ALA A 120 10.75 -14.66 14.56
C ALA A 120 9.73 -15.74 15.01
N ALA A 121 8.59 -15.85 14.33
CA ALA A 121 7.59 -16.86 14.63
C ALA A 121 8.10 -18.29 14.31
N ILE A 122 8.80 -18.46 13.18
CA ILE A 122 9.41 -19.74 12.80
C ILE A 122 10.51 -20.12 13.78
N ALA A 123 11.34 -19.17 14.21
CA ALA A 123 12.41 -19.43 15.19
C ALA A 123 11.87 -19.84 16.57
N ALA A 124 10.71 -19.31 16.97
CA ALA A 124 10.09 -19.64 18.25
C ALA A 124 9.44 -21.03 18.26
N ASP A 125 8.63 -21.34 17.24
CA ASP A 125 7.70 -22.48 17.27
C ASP A 125 7.85 -23.44 16.08
N GLY A 126 8.80 -23.18 15.18
CA GLY A 126 8.91 -23.91 13.92
C GLY A 126 7.91 -23.44 12.87
N GLY A 127 8.10 -23.92 11.64
CA GLY A 127 7.24 -23.56 10.52
C GLY A 127 7.86 -23.91 9.17
N PRO A 128 7.25 -23.45 8.05
CA PRO A 128 7.71 -23.77 6.70
C PRO A 128 9.04 -23.12 6.36
N ALA A 129 9.75 -23.67 5.39
CA ALA A 129 10.81 -22.96 4.66
C ALA A 129 10.17 -21.77 3.94
N PHE A 130 10.66 -20.55 4.23
CA PHE A 130 10.01 -19.33 3.83
C PHE A 130 10.80 -18.58 2.77
N SER A 131 10.11 -18.06 1.76
CA SER A 131 10.65 -17.12 0.80
C SER A 131 9.74 -15.91 0.65
N PHE A 132 10.27 -14.79 0.12
CA PHE A 132 9.57 -13.53 0.20
C PHE A 132 9.60 -12.79 -1.14
N VAL A 133 8.42 -12.42 -1.65
CA VAL A 133 8.28 -11.54 -2.81
C VAL A 133 8.67 -10.13 -2.38
N ARG A 134 9.68 -9.57 -3.02
CA ARG A 134 10.23 -8.27 -2.64
C ARG A 134 9.38 -7.10 -3.14
N SER A 135 8.94 -7.14 -4.39
CA SER A 135 8.20 -6.06 -5.04
C SER A 135 7.46 -6.59 -6.26
N TYR A 136 6.38 -5.93 -6.66
CA TYR A 136 5.62 -6.20 -7.88
C TYR A 136 5.04 -4.94 -8.50
N HIS A 137 5.62 -3.76 -8.20
CA HIS A 137 5.14 -2.43 -8.56
C HIS A 137 5.15 -2.14 -10.07
N ASP A 138 5.99 -2.83 -10.83
CA ASP A 138 6.18 -2.73 -12.28
C ASP A 138 5.53 -3.88 -13.07
N HIS A 139 4.79 -4.76 -12.38
CA HIS A 139 4.15 -5.91 -13.04
C HIS A 139 3.19 -5.44 -14.14
N PRO A 140 3.29 -5.94 -15.40
CA PRO A 140 2.51 -5.43 -16.53
C PRO A 140 1.00 -5.40 -16.30
N ALA A 141 0.45 -6.44 -15.65
CA ALA A 141 -0.98 -6.50 -15.36
C ALA A 141 -1.40 -5.51 -14.27
N LEU A 142 -0.53 -5.16 -13.32
CA LEU A 142 -0.79 -4.07 -12.37
C LEU A 142 -0.84 -2.73 -13.09
N ILE A 143 0.13 -2.47 -13.97
CA ILE A 143 0.17 -1.23 -14.75
C ILE A 143 -1.06 -1.08 -15.63
N GLU A 144 -1.51 -2.15 -16.28
CA GLU A 144 -2.75 -2.15 -17.08
C GLU A 144 -3.97 -1.82 -16.21
N LEU A 145 -4.13 -2.54 -15.09
CA LEU A 145 -5.24 -2.31 -14.16
C LEU A 145 -5.27 -0.86 -13.65
N LEU A 146 -4.13 -0.30 -13.27
CA LEU A 146 -4.03 1.08 -12.80
C LEU A 146 -4.34 2.06 -13.94
N ALA A 147 -3.88 1.80 -15.16
CA ALA A 147 -4.18 2.61 -16.33
C ALA A 147 -5.69 2.65 -16.63
N ASP A 148 -6.37 1.51 -16.56
CA ASP A 148 -7.83 1.44 -16.72
C ASP A 148 -8.57 2.21 -15.61
N ARG A 149 -8.08 2.12 -14.36
CA ARG A 149 -8.64 2.90 -13.24
C ARG A 149 -8.45 4.40 -13.44
N VAL A 150 -7.30 4.83 -13.97
CA VAL A 150 -7.05 6.25 -14.29
C VAL A 150 -7.99 6.73 -15.39
N ARG A 151 -8.17 5.96 -16.49
CA ARG A 151 -9.14 6.30 -17.54
C ARG A 151 -10.55 6.44 -16.98
N ALA A 152 -10.98 5.45 -16.18
CA ALA A 152 -12.30 5.48 -15.55
C ALA A 152 -12.48 6.66 -14.58
N ALA A 153 -11.42 7.10 -13.87
CA ALA A 153 -11.49 8.27 -13.01
C ALA A 153 -11.52 9.58 -13.81
N LEU A 154 -10.76 9.68 -14.91
CA LEU A 154 -10.84 10.82 -15.82
C LEU A 154 -12.24 10.97 -16.43
N ASP A 155 -12.91 9.83 -16.72
CA ASP A 155 -14.29 9.85 -17.25
C ASP A 155 -15.35 10.36 -16.25
N GLN A 156 -15.05 10.35 -14.96
CA GLN A 156 -15.93 10.92 -13.93
C GLN A 156 -15.85 12.46 -13.87
N LEU A 157 -14.80 13.06 -14.41
CA LEU A 157 -14.64 14.50 -14.42
C LEU A 157 -15.59 15.15 -15.44
N PRO A 158 -15.99 16.43 -15.23
CA PRO A 158 -16.71 17.19 -16.23
C PRO A 158 -15.95 17.21 -17.57
N ALA A 159 -16.67 17.05 -18.68
CA ALA A 159 -16.06 16.91 -20.00
C ALA A 159 -15.07 18.06 -20.36
N GLY A 160 -15.36 19.29 -19.93
CA GLY A 160 -14.51 20.47 -20.20
C GLY A 160 -13.22 20.53 -19.38
N THR A 161 -13.03 19.64 -18.38
CA THR A 161 -11.84 19.65 -17.51
C THR A 161 -10.92 18.46 -17.74
N ARG A 162 -11.38 17.41 -18.42
CA ARG A 162 -10.65 16.13 -18.57
C ARG A 162 -9.30 16.29 -19.27
N GLY A 163 -9.24 17.08 -20.35
CA GLY A 163 -8.02 17.26 -21.14
C GLY A 163 -6.91 18.03 -20.40
N ASP A 164 -7.29 18.83 -19.42
CA ASP A 164 -6.38 19.65 -18.62
C ASP A 164 -6.22 19.14 -17.17
N ALA A 165 -6.81 18.00 -16.84
CA ALA A 165 -6.68 17.39 -15.53
C ALA A 165 -5.24 16.92 -15.26
N THR A 166 -4.75 17.16 -14.05
CA THR A 166 -3.48 16.61 -13.58
C THR A 166 -3.71 15.32 -12.84
N VAL A 167 -3.02 14.23 -13.22
CA VAL A 167 -3.04 12.95 -12.50
C VAL A 167 -1.92 12.93 -11.47
N ILE A 168 -2.28 12.78 -10.20
CA ILE A 168 -1.35 12.67 -9.07
C ILE A 168 -1.22 11.20 -8.68
N PHE A 169 -0.03 10.64 -8.82
CA PHE A 169 0.29 9.31 -8.32
C PHE A 169 0.80 9.42 -6.90
N SER A 170 0.16 8.74 -5.93
CA SER A 170 0.51 8.87 -4.53
C SER A 170 0.88 7.55 -3.86
N ALA A 171 1.66 7.67 -2.78
CA ALA A 171 2.00 6.60 -1.86
C ALA A 171 2.14 7.15 -0.44
N HIS A 172 2.19 6.26 0.57
CA HIS A 172 2.43 6.66 1.95
C HIS A 172 3.79 7.33 2.10
N SER A 173 3.84 8.50 2.74
CA SER A 173 5.08 9.18 3.08
C SER A 173 5.92 8.34 4.05
N LEU A 174 7.21 8.57 4.08
CA LEU A 174 8.13 7.94 5.02
C LEU A 174 8.87 9.00 5.84
N PRO A 175 9.12 8.74 7.14
CA PRO A 175 9.89 9.65 7.97
C PRO A 175 11.37 9.67 7.54
N ILE A 176 11.95 10.86 7.52
CA ILE A 176 13.39 11.07 7.30
C ILE A 176 14.07 10.98 8.65
N ARG A 177 14.63 9.82 8.98
CA ARG A 177 15.33 9.58 10.25
C ARG A 177 16.81 9.76 10.07
N THR A 178 17.40 10.55 10.97
CA THR A 178 18.86 10.69 11.08
C THR A 178 19.40 9.58 11.99
N GLU A 179 20.35 8.82 11.49
CA GLU A 179 21.07 7.78 12.24
C GLU A 179 22.11 8.44 13.19
N ALA A 180 22.63 7.65 14.13
CA ALA A 180 23.61 8.13 15.10
C ALA A 180 24.92 8.65 14.47
N ASP A 181 25.24 8.23 13.25
CA ASP A 181 26.40 8.68 12.46
C ASP A 181 26.11 9.95 11.63
N GLY A 182 24.92 10.55 11.79
CA GLY A 182 24.48 11.72 11.04
C GLY A 182 23.94 11.43 9.63
N SER A 183 23.96 10.18 9.19
CA SER A 183 23.36 9.79 7.91
C SER A 183 21.82 9.75 8.01
N ASN A 184 21.14 9.99 6.90
CA ASN A 184 19.70 9.87 6.82
C ASN A 184 19.30 8.55 6.16
N ARG A 185 18.59 7.69 6.88
CA ARG A 185 18.18 6.37 6.41
C ARG A 185 17.33 6.44 5.13
N CYS A 186 16.62 7.52 4.89
CA CYS A 186 15.73 7.68 3.73
C CYS A 186 16.20 8.71 2.69
N LEU A 187 17.15 9.60 2.97
CA LEU A 187 17.65 10.58 1.99
C LEU A 187 18.41 9.95 0.84
N GLY A 188 19.11 8.83 1.07
CA GLY A 188 19.80 8.09 0.02
C GLY A 188 18.88 7.39 -0.99
N CYS A 189 17.58 7.35 -0.76
CA CYS A 189 16.64 6.73 -1.69
C CYS A 189 16.38 7.60 -2.93
N HIS A 190 16.49 8.92 -2.82
CA HIS A 190 16.31 9.84 -3.95
C HIS A 190 17.41 9.71 -5.00
N ASP A 191 18.63 9.38 -4.56
CA ASP A 191 19.80 9.29 -5.43
C ASP A 191 20.11 7.86 -5.88
N GLY A 192 19.26 6.89 -5.56
CA GLY A 192 19.51 5.48 -5.84
C GLY A 192 20.64 4.85 -5.00
N ALA A 193 21.18 5.57 -4.04
CA ALA A 193 22.36 5.22 -3.26
C ALA A 193 22.07 4.67 -1.85
N CYS A 194 20.83 4.24 -1.57
CA CYS A 194 20.51 3.63 -0.28
C CYS A 194 21.29 2.31 -0.10
N ALA A 195 22.15 2.26 0.91
CA ALA A 195 22.95 1.08 1.26
C ALA A 195 22.07 -0.18 1.51
N ALA A 196 20.81 0.01 1.94
CA ALA A 196 19.81 -1.05 2.10
C ALA A 196 19.09 -1.43 0.79
N GLY A 197 19.46 -0.84 -0.35
CA GLY A 197 18.83 -1.08 -1.64
C GLY A 197 17.35 -0.66 -1.70
N CYS A 198 16.97 0.33 -0.91
CA CYS A 198 15.63 0.90 -0.94
C CYS A 198 15.44 1.71 -2.22
N ARG A 199 14.39 1.40 -2.97
CA ARG A 199 14.01 2.09 -4.21
C ARG A 199 12.56 2.59 -4.12
N TYR A 200 12.09 2.96 -2.96
CA TYR A 200 10.66 3.29 -2.75
C TYR A 200 10.21 4.47 -3.61
N ASP A 201 10.94 5.61 -3.56
CA ASP A 201 10.65 6.77 -4.42
C ASP A 201 10.83 6.45 -5.91
N ALA A 202 11.95 5.81 -6.27
CA ALA A 202 12.19 5.40 -7.65
C ALA A 202 11.12 4.44 -8.17
N GLY A 203 10.69 3.47 -7.37
CA GLY A 203 9.60 2.54 -7.71
C GLY A 203 8.25 3.26 -7.88
N LEU A 204 7.94 4.25 -7.03
CA LEU A 204 6.74 5.08 -7.19
C LEU A 204 6.76 5.83 -8.53
N ARG A 205 7.87 6.51 -8.85
CA ARG A 205 8.05 7.23 -10.11
C ARG A 205 8.04 6.31 -11.32
N GLU A 206 8.60 5.11 -11.20
CA GLU A 206 8.57 4.08 -12.24
C GLU A 206 7.14 3.64 -12.54
N THR A 207 6.35 3.28 -11.50
CA THR A 207 4.93 2.94 -11.66
C THR A 207 4.15 4.10 -12.28
N ALA A 208 4.34 5.32 -11.76
CA ALA A 208 3.69 6.53 -12.28
C ALA A 208 3.99 6.75 -13.77
N GLY A 209 5.27 6.66 -14.16
CA GLY A 209 5.69 6.82 -15.55
C GLY A 209 5.18 5.71 -16.47
N LEU A 210 5.12 4.45 -16.00
CA LEU A 210 4.54 3.33 -16.75
C LEU A 210 3.05 3.53 -17.00
N VAL A 211 2.29 3.87 -15.97
CA VAL A 211 0.85 4.15 -16.07
C VAL A 211 0.59 5.39 -16.94
N ALA A 212 1.33 6.48 -16.73
CA ALA A 212 1.18 7.70 -17.50
C ALA A 212 1.39 7.47 -19.00
N ARG A 213 2.44 6.74 -19.40
CA ARG A 213 2.67 6.34 -20.80
C ARG A 213 1.54 5.47 -21.34
N LYS A 214 1.03 4.53 -20.55
CA LYS A 214 -0.04 3.61 -20.96
C LYS A 214 -1.38 4.32 -21.19
N VAL A 215 -1.66 5.35 -20.39
CA VAL A 215 -2.86 6.20 -20.57
C VAL A 215 -2.67 7.26 -21.63
N GLY A 216 -1.44 7.74 -21.84
CA GLY A 216 -1.12 8.90 -22.70
C GLY A 216 -1.34 10.22 -21.95
N LEU A 217 -0.87 10.33 -20.69
CA LEU A 217 -1.05 11.52 -19.87
C LEU A 217 0.00 12.58 -20.21
N ASP A 218 -0.44 13.77 -20.57
CA ASP A 218 0.42 14.94 -20.75
C ASP A 218 0.78 15.61 -19.40
N ARG A 219 -0.13 15.52 -18.41
CA ARG A 219 0.01 16.15 -17.09
C ARG A 219 -0.11 15.11 -15.99
N HIS A 220 1.02 14.79 -15.38
CA HIS A 220 1.07 13.91 -14.21
C HIS A 220 2.23 14.27 -13.28
N THR A 221 2.10 13.93 -12.02
CA THR A 221 3.10 14.14 -10.98
C THR A 221 3.00 13.10 -9.89
N THR A 222 3.92 13.13 -8.93
CA THR A 222 3.90 12.26 -7.75
C THR A 222 3.77 13.08 -6.48
N ALA A 223 3.09 12.53 -5.47
CA ALA A 223 2.95 13.14 -4.15
C ALA A 223 2.95 12.07 -3.05
N TRP A 224 3.12 12.52 -1.82
CA TRP A 224 3.13 11.69 -0.64
C TRP A 224 1.92 11.99 0.23
N GLN A 225 1.32 10.94 0.82
CA GLN A 225 0.15 11.05 1.69
C GLN A 225 0.41 10.44 3.06
N SER A 226 -0.49 10.70 4.01
CA SER A 226 -0.55 10.01 5.29
C SER A 226 0.73 10.14 6.14
N ALA A 227 1.42 11.28 6.06
CA ALA A 227 2.58 11.56 6.90
C ALA A 227 2.20 11.44 8.39
N GLY A 228 3.00 10.70 9.16
CA GLY A 228 2.75 10.53 10.59
C GLY A 228 3.04 11.80 11.37
N ARG A 229 2.35 11.97 12.50
CA ARG A 229 2.57 13.10 13.42
C ARG A 229 3.71 12.83 14.37
N THR A 230 4.93 12.87 13.84
CA THR A 230 6.17 12.78 14.61
C THR A 230 6.98 14.06 14.46
N SER A 231 8.00 14.25 15.29
CA SER A 231 8.94 15.37 15.15
C SER A 231 9.89 15.19 13.95
N ASP A 232 9.95 14.00 13.37
CA ASP A 232 10.77 13.74 12.20
C ASP A 232 10.20 14.49 10.98
N PRO A 233 11.01 15.02 10.07
CA PRO A 233 10.55 15.45 8.77
C PRO A 233 10.09 14.22 7.95
N TRP A 234 9.13 14.43 7.05
CA TRP A 234 8.56 13.40 6.18
C TRP A 234 8.80 13.73 4.72
N TRP A 235 8.77 12.75 3.85
CA TRP A 235 8.89 12.96 2.41
C TRP A 235 7.75 13.80 1.88
N GLY A 236 8.08 14.73 0.97
CA GLY A 236 7.15 15.61 0.27
C GLY A 236 7.36 15.59 -1.25
N PRO A 237 6.53 16.35 -1.99
CA PRO A 237 5.48 17.22 -1.46
C PRO A 237 4.32 16.40 -0.85
N PRO A 238 3.72 16.89 0.27
CA PRO A 238 2.44 16.36 0.74
C PRO A 238 1.36 16.56 -0.33
N ILE A 239 0.46 15.59 -0.45
CA ILE A 239 -0.58 15.62 -1.49
C ILE A 239 -1.51 16.83 -1.33
N GLU A 240 -1.78 17.20 -0.08
CA GLU A 240 -2.63 18.33 0.28
C GLU A 240 -2.04 19.66 -0.22
N GLU A 241 -0.75 19.89 -0.01
CA GLU A 241 -0.03 21.05 -0.49
C GLU A 241 0.02 21.09 -2.01
N LEU A 242 0.34 19.97 -2.64
CA LEU A 242 0.40 19.86 -4.09
C LEU A 242 -0.94 20.18 -4.78
N ILE A 243 -2.06 19.70 -4.21
CA ILE A 243 -3.41 19.99 -4.72
C ILE A 243 -3.69 21.51 -4.60
N GLY A 244 -3.34 22.11 -3.44
CA GLY A 244 -3.45 23.56 -3.27
C GLY A 244 -2.64 24.36 -4.30
N ASP A 245 -1.40 23.98 -4.53
CA ASP A 245 -0.51 24.63 -5.53
C ASP A 245 -1.05 24.48 -6.95
N LEU A 246 -1.56 23.31 -7.32
CA LEU A 246 -2.18 23.08 -8.63
C LEU A 246 -3.41 23.97 -8.82
N GLY A 247 -4.26 24.12 -7.79
CA GLY A 247 -5.42 25.01 -7.83
C GLY A 247 -5.01 26.48 -7.96
N ALA A 248 -4.03 26.94 -7.18
CA ALA A 248 -3.46 28.27 -7.29
C ALA A 248 -2.83 28.52 -8.69
N GLY A 249 -2.32 27.48 -9.31
CA GLY A 249 -1.82 27.50 -10.69
C GLY A 249 -2.91 27.47 -11.78
N GLY A 250 -4.19 27.38 -11.40
CA GLY A 250 -5.34 27.37 -12.31
C GLY A 250 -5.65 26.02 -12.93
N ALA A 251 -5.20 24.91 -12.36
CA ALA A 251 -5.60 23.58 -12.80
C ALA A 251 -7.12 23.39 -12.64
N PRO A 252 -7.85 22.92 -13.67
CA PRO A 252 -9.29 22.80 -13.60
C PRO A 252 -9.75 21.52 -12.88
N ALA A 253 -8.89 20.52 -12.80
CA ALA A 253 -9.21 19.23 -12.20
C ALA A 253 -7.97 18.45 -11.78
N VAL A 254 -8.15 17.57 -10.80
CA VAL A 254 -7.15 16.58 -10.38
C VAL A 254 -7.76 15.18 -10.31
N VAL A 255 -6.96 14.17 -10.67
CA VAL A 255 -7.25 12.76 -10.44
C VAL A 255 -6.16 12.20 -9.54
N VAL A 256 -6.53 11.58 -8.42
CA VAL A 256 -5.57 10.90 -7.55
C VAL A 256 -5.58 9.40 -7.81
N CYS A 257 -4.42 8.85 -8.14
CA CYS A 257 -4.17 7.42 -8.28
C CYS A 257 -3.20 6.96 -7.20
N SER A 258 -3.71 6.37 -6.11
CA SER A 258 -2.86 5.89 -5.04
C SER A 258 -2.24 4.55 -5.42
N VAL A 259 -1.00 4.57 -5.94
CA VAL A 259 -0.28 3.39 -6.41
C VAL A 259 0.51 2.67 -5.31
N GLY A 260 0.73 3.33 -4.17
CA GLY A 260 1.41 2.75 -3.00
C GLY A 260 0.55 1.78 -2.20
N PHE A 261 -0.76 1.78 -2.42
CA PHE A 261 -1.74 0.94 -1.73
C PHE A 261 -2.53 0.09 -2.73
N VAL A 262 -3.10 -1.01 -2.24
CA VAL A 262 -3.88 -1.93 -3.06
C VAL A 262 -5.29 -2.20 -2.51
N SER A 263 -5.67 -1.53 -1.43
CA SER A 263 -6.95 -1.74 -0.74
C SER A 263 -7.52 -0.44 -0.20
N ASP A 264 -8.83 -0.31 -0.16
CA ASP A 264 -9.49 0.73 0.60
C ASP A 264 -9.27 0.51 2.11
N HIS A 265 -8.89 1.57 2.81
CA HIS A 265 -8.67 1.64 4.25
C HIS A 265 -8.77 3.09 4.71
N LEU A 266 -8.54 3.36 6.01
CA LEU A 266 -8.71 4.69 6.58
C LEU A 266 -7.98 5.78 5.77
N GLU A 267 -6.70 5.59 5.47
CA GLU A 267 -5.86 6.60 4.81
C GLU A 267 -6.26 6.85 3.34
N ILE A 268 -6.94 5.91 2.69
CA ILE A 268 -7.54 6.13 1.38
C ILE A 268 -8.88 6.85 1.51
N LEU A 269 -9.74 6.38 2.41
CA LEU A 269 -11.09 6.90 2.55
C LEU A 269 -11.14 8.27 3.24
N TYR A 270 -10.20 8.56 4.13
CA TYR A 270 -10.13 9.84 4.81
C TYR A 270 -9.23 10.82 4.06
N ASP A 271 -7.94 10.50 3.88
CA ASP A 271 -6.97 11.46 3.35
C ASP A 271 -7.27 11.84 1.88
N LEU A 272 -7.84 10.92 1.08
CA LEU A 272 -8.14 11.18 -0.32
C LEU A 272 -9.62 11.53 -0.59
N ASP A 273 -10.56 10.75 -0.04
CA ASP A 273 -11.98 10.96 -0.35
C ASP A 273 -12.61 12.13 0.44
N ILE A 274 -11.97 12.54 1.56
CA ILE A 274 -12.41 13.67 2.38
C ILE A 274 -11.44 14.84 2.24
N ASP A 275 -10.21 14.73 2.77
CA ASP A 275 -9.29 15.86 2.87
C ASP A 275 -8.83 16.37 1.50
N ALA A 276 -8.23 15.51 0.66
CA ALA A 276 -7.76 15.90 -0.66
C ALA A 276 -8.90 16.41 -1.57
N ARG A 277 -10.07 15.77 -1.50
CA ARG A 277 -11.27 16.23 -2.22
C ARG A 277 -11.72 17.61 -1.76
N ALA A 278 -11.76 17.87 -0.45
CA ALA A 278 -12.15 19.16 0.10
C ALA A 278 -11.22 20.28 -0.39
N ILE A 279 -9.91 20.06 -0.31
CA ILE A 279 -8.89 21.00 -0.79
C ILE A 279 -9.06 21.30 -2.28
N ALA A 280 -9.30 20.28 -3.11
CA ALA A 280 -9.55 20.47 -4.54
C ALA A 280 -10.79 21.33 -4.77
N GLN A 281 -11.89 21.06 -4.05
CA GLN A 281 -13.14 21.82 -4.15
C GLN A 281 -13.00 23.27 -3.67
N GLU A 282 -12.27 23.51 -2.58
CA GLU A 282 -11.97 24.86 -2.06
C GLU A 282 -11.17 25.70 -3.07
N ASN A 283 -10.37 25.04 -3.90
CA ASN A 283 -9.61 25.66 -4.99
C ASN A 283 -10.37 25.64 -6.35
N GLY A 284 -11.66 25.33 -6.36
CA GLY A 284 -12.50 25.35 -7.56
C GLY A 284 -12.20 24.24 -8.58
N MET A 285 -11.47 23.21 -8.18
CA MET A 285 -11.10 22.08 -9.06
C MET A 285 -12.11 20.94 -8.98
N ALA A 286 -12.39 20.29 -10.11
CA ALA A 286 -13.02 19.00 -10.12
C ALA A 286 -12.05 17.93 -9.58
N PHE A 287 -12.58 16.96 -8.83
CA PHE A 287 -11.80 15.91 -8.18
C PHE A 287 -12.35 14.52 -8.50
N ALA A 288 -11.48 13.61 -8.85
CA ALA A 288 -11.78 12.17 -8.89
C ALA A 288 -10.62 11.37 -8.28
N ARG A 289 -10.92 10.19 -7.74
CA ARG A 289 -9.93 9.20 -7.29
C ARG A 289 -10.15 7.89 -8.03
N THR A 290 -9.06 7.21 -8.38
CA THR A 290 -9.14 5.86 -8.94
C THR A 290 -9.70 4.88 -7.90
N ALA A 291 -10.54 3.94 -8.32
CA ALA A 291 -10.91 2.82 -7.46
C ALA A 291 -9.66 2.00 -7.11
N MET A 292 -9.58 1.56 -5.85
CA MET A 292 -8.48 0.70 -5.41
C MET A 292 -8.59 -0.69 -6.05
N PRO A 293 -7.47 -1.42 -6.22
CA PRO A 293 -7.50 -2.80 -6.69
C PRO A 293 -8.41 -3.70 -5.86
N ASN A 294 -8.39 -3.58 -4.54
CA ASN A 294 -9.17 -4.42 -3.62
C ASN A 294 -9.03 -5.91 -4.00
N ALA A 295 -10.12 -6.65 -4.03
CA ALA A 295 -10.15 -8.06 -4.43
C ALA A 295 -10.56 -8.25 -5.91
N ASP A 296 -10.23 -7.28 -6.78
CA ASP A 296 -10.50 -7.40 -8.23
C ASP A 296 -9.90 -8.71 -8.77
N PRO A 297 -10.64 -9.49 -9.56
CA PRO A 297 -10.15 -10.73 -10.14
C PRO A 297 -8.88 -10.57 -10.99
N VAL A 298 -8.70 -9.43 -11.67
CA VAL A 298 -7.48 -9.13 -12.44
C VAL A 298 -6.30 -8.95 -11.49
N PHE A 299 -6.50 -8.24 -10.37
CA PHE A 299 -5.47 -8.05 -9.36
C PHE A 299 -5.05 -9.35 -8.69
N THR A 300 -6.02 -10.18 -8.28
CA THR A 300 -5.71 -11.47 -7.64
C THR A 300 -5.07 -12.48 -8.61
N ALA A 301 -5.44 -12.47 -9.89
CA ALA A 301 -4.76 -13.25 -10.93
C ALA A 301 -3.33 -12.76 -11.17
N MET A 302 -3.09 -11.45 -11.14
CA MET A 302 -1.75 -10.87 -11.20
C MET A 302 -0.88 -11.29 -10.01
N LEU A 303 -1.42 -11.27 -8.78
CA LEU A 303 -0.69 -11.77 -7.61
C LEU A 303 -0.32 -13.25 -7.75
N ALA A 304 -1.17 -14.08 -8.36
CA ALA A 304 -0.86 -15.47 -8.65
C ALA A 304 0.32 -15.62 -9.63
N ASP A 305 0.37 -14.78 -10.67
CA ASP A 305 1.51 -14.74 -11.59
C ASP A 305 2.81 -14.30 -10.88
N VAL A 306 2.74 -13.29 -10.02
CA VAL A 306 3.88 -12.86 -9.17
C VAL A 306 4.42 -14.02 -8.32
N VAL A 307 3.53 -14.78 -7.66
CA VAL A 307 3.94 -15.95 -6.85
C VAL A 307 4.57 -17.03 -7.72
N ARG A 308 4.00 -17.36 -8.88
CA ARG A 308 4.55 -18.37 -9.80
C ARG A 308 5.93 -17.98 -10.33
N ARG A 309 6.11 -16.72 -10.74
CA ARG A 309 7.43 -16.20 -11.18
C ARG A 309 8.47 -16.31 -10.08
N HIS A 310 8.11 -15.91 -8.86
CA HIS A 310 9.00 -16.02 -7.70
C HIS A 310 9.42 -17.46 -7.43
N LEU A 311 8.51 -18.43 -7.52
CA LEU A 311 8.82 -19.84 -7.36
C LEU A 311 9.75 -20.36 -8.47
N ALA A 312 9.48 -20.03 -9.73
CA ALA A 312 10.29 -20.43 -10.89
C ALA A 312 11.73 -19.86 -10.80
N GLU A 313 11.88 -18.59 -10.38
CA GLU A 313 13.20 -17.97 -10.17
C GLU A 313 14.00 -18.69 -9.09
N ARG A 314 13.35 -19.11 -8.01
CA ARG A 314 14.01 -19.83 -6.92
C ARG A 314 14.39 -21.26 -7.30
N GLU A 315 13.57 -21.95 -8.07
CA GLU A 315 13.89 -23.29 -8.60
C GLU A 315 15.08 -23.23 -9.56
N ALA A 316 15.15 -22.22 -10.41
CA ALA A 316 16.28 -22.00 -11.31
C ALA A 316 17.59 -21.60 -10.59
N ALA A 317 17.51 -21.07 -9.37
CA ALA A 317 18.67 -20.67 -8.57
C ALA A 317 19.23 -21.79 -7.68
N VAL A 318 18.60 -22.95 -7.63
CA VAL A 318 19.13 -24.15 -6.93
C VAL A 318 20.03 -24.90 -7.92
N PRO A 319 21.36 -25.01 -7.65
CA PRO A 319 22.32 -25.64 -8.56
C PRO A 319 22.14 -27.15 -8.68
#